data_54057baefce58c58440ab325d283097a
#
_entry.id   54057baefce58c58440ab325d283097a
#
_cell.length_a   1.000
_cell.length_b   1.000
_cell.length_c   1.000
_cell.angle_alpha   90.00
_cell.angle_beta   90.00
_cell.angle_gamma   90.00
#
_symmetry.space_group_name_H-M   'P 1'
#
loop_
_entity.id
_entity.type
_entity.pdbx_description
1 polymer ?
#
loop_
_entity_poly.entity_id
_entity_poly.type
_entity_poly.pdbx_seq_one_letter_code
_entity_poly.pdbx_strand_id
1 'polypeptide(L)'
;MTLQTERLILRPWTENDAEDLYIYASDAEVGPPAGWPSHTSVENSREIIRTVLSAPETYAVCLKENNKPIGSVGLHRNDLAEHDDEFELGYWIGKPFWGQGLIPEAAKEVLRYAFEELGMSRIWCGYYDGNIKSRHVQDKLGFIYHHTTEGIKVDLLNEIRTGHAMLMTKETWAKNK
;
A
#
# COMPACT_ATOMS: atom_id res chain seq x y z
N MET A 1 -7.09 -14.10 5.38
CA MET A 1 -7.04 -14.51 3.96
C MET A 1 -5.61 -14.45 3.46
N THR A 2 -5.25 -15.24 2.48
CA THR A 2 -3.94 -15.20 1.82
C THR A 2 -4.16 -15.20 0.32
N LEU A 3 -3.54 -14.24 -0.37
CA LEU A 3 -3.54 -14.14 -1.83
C LEU A 3 -2.17 -14.55 -2.37
N GLN A 4 -2.10 -14.98 -3.60
CA GLN A 4 -0.85 -15.38 -4.23
C GLN A 4 -0.74 -14.84 -5.64
N THR A 5 0.47 -14.47 -6.03
CA THR A 5 0.84 -14.08 -7.38
C THR A 5 1.93 -15.02 -7.93
N GLU A 6 2.52 -14.69 -9.05
CA GLU A 6 3.63 -15.48 -9.58
C GLU A 6 4.82 -15.56 -8.61
N ARG A 7 5.24 -14.41 -8.06
CA ARG A 7 6.46 -14.29 -7.22
C ARG A 7 6.18 -14.08 -5.74
N LEU A 8 4.92 -13.77 -5.35
CA LEU A 8 4.59 -13.24 -4.03
C LEU A 8 3.51 -14.05 -3.33
N ILE A 9 3.58 -14.03 -2.00
CA ILE A 9 2.51 -14.39 -1.08
C ILE A 9 2.08 -13.11 -0.36
N LEU A 10 0.79 -12.82 -0.39
CA LEU A 10 0.17 -11.70 0.34
C LEU A 10 -0.62 -12.30 1.50
N ARG A 11 -0.07 -12.19 2.70
CA ARG A 11 -0.63 -12.80 3.90
C ARG A 11 -0.76 -11.80 5.05
N PRO A 12 -1.58 -12.09 6.06
CA PRO A 12 -1.60 -11.25 7.25
C PRO A 12 -0.21 -11.09 7.87
N TRP A 13 0.04 -9.91 8.44
CA TRP A 13 1.22 -9.66 9.26
C TRP A 13 1.14 -10.44 10.57
N THR A 14 2.27 -10.89 11.07
CA THR A 14 2.41 -11.49 12.40
C THR A 14 3.50 -10.78 13.19
N GLU A 15 3.45 -10.83 14.50
CA GLU A 15 4.48 -10.22 15.35
C GLU A 15 5.87 -10.81 15.13
N ASN A 16 5.94 -12.04 14.63
CA ASN A 16 7.21 -12.69 14.26
C ASN A 16 7.88 -12.04 13.04
N ASP A 17 7.16 -11.22 12.28
CA ASP A 17 7.69 -10.47 11.13
C ASP A 17 8.43 -9.18 11.54
N ALA A 18 8.47 -8.84 12.82
CA ALA A 18 8.95 -7.55 13.29
C ALA A 18 10.42 -7.26 12.91
N GLU A 19 11.29 -8.26 12.93
CA GLU A 19 12.70 -8.09 12.54
C GLU A 19 12.82 -7.77 11.05
N ASP A 20 12.14 -8.52 10.20
CA ASP A 20 12.15 -8.29 8.76
C ASP A 20 11.48 -6.94 8.40
N LEU A 21 10.39 -6.58 9.08
CA LEU A 21 9.75 -5.28 8.92
C LEU A 21 10.72 -4.14 9.23
N TYR A 22 11.43 -4.21 10.37
CA TYR A 22 12.36 -3.18 10.79
C TYR A 22 13.49 -2.96 9.78
N ILE A 23 14.00 -4.00 9.15
CA ILE A 23 15.07 -3.91 8.15
C ILE A 23 14.70 -2.89 7.07
N TYR A 24 13.47 -2.91 6.55
CA TYR A 24 13.04 -2.06 5.44
C TYR A 24 12.31 -0.80 5.90
N ALA A 25 11.51 -0.88 6.95
CA ALA A 25 10.73 0.25 7.45
C ALA A 25 11.57 1.27 8.25
N SER A 26 12.79 0.94 8.62
CA SER A 26 13.75 1.87 9.23
C SER A 26 14.42 2.81 8.21
N ASP A 27 14.30 2.53 6.93
CA ASP A 27 14.90 3.33 5.86
C ASP A 27 14.10 4.64 5.66
N ALA A 28 14.81 5.77 5.75
CA ALA A 28 14.22 7.10 5.58
C ALA A 28 13.68 7.38 4.16
N GLU A 29 14.06 6.58 3.18
CA GLU A 29 13.53 6.67 1.82
C GLU A 29 12.26 5.83 1.60
N VAL A 30 11.85 5.03 2.58
CA VAL A 30 10.66 4.16 2.51
C VAL A 30 9.45 4.82 3.18
N GLY A 31 9.50 5.04 4.48
CA GLY A 31 8.36 5.53 5.26
C GLY A 31 8.00 6.99 5.03
N PRO A 32 8.91 7.94 5.21
CA PRO A 32 8.59 9.36 5.11
C PRO A 32 7.96 9.78 3.78
N PRO A 33 8.39 9.32 2.61
CA PRO A 33 7.69 9.61 1.35
C PRO A 33 6.24 9.10 1.31
N ALA A 34 5.94 8.04 2.06
CA ALA A 34 4.60 7.46 2.16
C ALA A 34 3.75 8.11 3.28
N GLY A 35 4.33 8.99 4.09
CA GLY A 35 3.61 9.73 5.13
C GLY A 35 3.75 9.18 6.55
N TRP A 36 4.67 8.27 6.81
CA TRP A 36 4.92 7.72 8.14
C TRP A 36 6.41 7.73 8.49
N PRO A 37 6.75 7.88 9.79
CA PRO A 37 8.14 7.97 10.21
C PRO A 37 8.85 6.62 10.10
N SER A 38 10.16 6.68 9.85
CA SER A 38 11.01 5.48 9.89
C SER A 38 10.86 4.78 11.24
N HIS A 39 10.77 3.46 11.21
CA HIS A 39 10.73 2.66 12.43
C HIS A 39 12.06 2.79 13.19
N THR A 40 11.99 2.81 14.51
CA THR A 40 13.13 3.15 15.38
C THR A 40 13.78 1.93 16.03
N SER A 41 13.08 0.78 16.03
CA SER A 41 13.55 -0.47 16.63
C SER A 41 12.69 -1.64 16.17
N VAL A 42 13.16 -2.87 16.39
CA VAL A 42 12.36 -4.09 16.17
C VAL A 42 11.09 -4.05 17.05
N GLU A 43 11.20 -3.57 18.28
CA GLU A 43 10.03 -3.46 19.17
C GLU A 43 9.02 -2.43 18.67
N ASN A 44 9.48 -1.30 18.14
CA ASN A 44 8.61 -0.33 17.46
C ASN A 44 7.90 -0.97 16.25
N SER A 45 8.61 -1.73 15.44
CA SER A 45 8.02 -2.48 14.33
C SER A 45 6.98 -3.49 14.80
N ARG A 46 7.23 -4.20 15.89
CA ARG A 46 6.27 -5.15 16.49
C ARG A 46 5.01 -4.43 16.94
N GLU A 47 5.13 -3.26 17.58
CA GLU A 47 3.99 -2.44 17.98
C GLU A 47 3.18 -1.96 16.77
N ILE A 48 3.84 -1.54 15.69
CA ILE A 48 3.16 -1.13 14.44
C ILE A 48 2.42 -2.32 13.81
N ILE A 49 2.99 -3.52 13.83
CA ILE A 49 2.25 -4.72 13.39
C ILE A 49 0.98 -4.87 14.21
N ARG A 50 1.09 -4.78 15.53
CA ARG A 50 -0.02 -5.00 16.47
C ARG A 50 -1.12 -3.96 16.32
N THR A 51 -0.79 -2.70 16.10
CA THR A 51 -1.73 -1.57 16.14
C THR A 51 -2.18 -1.06 14.78
N VAL A 52 -1.40 -1.28 13.73
CA VAL A 52 -1.66 -0.73 12.39
C VAL A 52 -1.76 -1.83 11.33
N LEU A 53 -0.74 -2.68 11.22
CA LEU A 53 -0.64 -3.66 10.14
C LEU A 53 -1.53 -4.90 10.36
N SER A 54 -2.09 -5.07 11.54
CA SER A 54 -3.11 -6.10 11.84
C SER A 54 -4.53 -5.72 11.38
N ALA A 55 -4.71 -4.52 10.83
CA ALA A 55 -6.01 -4.10 10.30
C ALA A 55 -6.51 -5.05 9.19
N PRO A 56 -7.85 -5.23 9.07
CA PRO A 56 -8.42 -6.01 7.98
C PRO A 56 -7.91 -5.57 6.61
N GLU A 57 -7.79 -6.51 5.69
CA GLU A 57 -7.35 -6.29 4.30
C GLU A 57 -5.96 -5.62 4.18
N THR A 58 -5.11 -5.82 5.18
CA THR A 58 -3.71 -5.39 5.19
C THR A 58 -2.79 -6.61 5.13
N TYR A 59 -1.96 -6.66 4.10
CA TYR A 59 -1.14 -7.84 3.79
C TYR A 59 0.35 -7.53 3.79
N ALA A 60 1.12 -8.42 4.42
CA ALA A 60 2.55 -8.49 4.20
C ALA A 60 2.81 -9.02 2.78
N VAL A 61 3.63 -8.30 2.03
CA VAL A 61 4.11 -8.73 0.71
C VAL A 61 5.35 -9.57 0.93
N CYS A 62 5.25 -10.88 0.71
CA CYS A 62 6.32 -11.83 0.98
C CYS A 62 6.82 -12.49 -0.31
N LEU A 63 8.13 -12.68 -0.42
CA LEU A 63 8.70 -13.49 -1.50
C LEU A 63 8.31 -14.96 -1.32
N LYS A 64 7.85 -15.61 -2.38
CA LYS A 64 7.50 -17.05 -2.35
C LYS A 64 8.66 -17.95 -1.92
N GLU A 65 9.88 -17.60 -2.29
CA GLU A 65 11.05 -18.43 -2.04
C GLU A 65 11.38 -18.62 -0.56
N ASN A 66 11.03 -17.67 0.30
CA ASN A 66 11.39 -17.69 1.72
C ASN A 66 10.28 -17.24 2.67
N ASN A 67 9.13 -16.80 2.14
CA ASN A 67 7.97 -16.25 2.90
C ASN A 67 8.34 -15.07 3.82
N LYS A 68 9.39 -14.30 3.48
CA LYS A 68 9.81 -13.12 4.24
C LYS A 68 9.15 -11.86 3.71
N PRO A 69 8.58 -11.03 4.59
CA PRO A 69 7.96 -9.78 4.18
C PRO A 69 9.03 -8.79 3.71
N ILE A 70 8.74 -8.17 2.57
CA ILE A 70 9.57 -7.14 1.93
C ILE A 70 8.82 -5.82 1.77
N GLY A 71 7.54 -5.79 2.07
CA GLY A 71 6.68 -4.64 1.95
C GLY A 71 5.26 -4.92 2.45
N SER A 72 4.37 -4.00 2.17
CA SER A 72 2.95 -4.10 2.55
C SER A 72 2.06 -3.62 1.43
N VAL A 73 0.88 -4.20 1.31
CA VAL A 73 -0.21 -3.76 0.44
C VAL A 73 -1.52 -3.95 1.17
N GLY A 74 -2.45 -3.03 1.02
CA GLY A 74 -3.73 -3.16 1.70
C GLY A 74 -4.82 -2.27 1.14
N LEU A 75 -6.04 -2.55 1.57
CA LEU A 75 -7.24 -1.79 1.29
C LEU A 75 -7.70 -1.13 2.59
N HIS A 76 -7.80 0.19 2.58
CA HIS A 76 -8.11 0.96 3.77
C HIS A 76 -9.35 1.83 3.56
N ARG A 77 -10.09 2.05 4.63
CA ARG A 77 -11.15 3.06 4.67
C ARG A 77 -10.56 4.32 5.30
N ASN A 78 -10.56 5.38 4.56
CA ASN A 78 -10.06 6.68 4.99
C ASN A 78 -10.77 7.82 4.24
N ASP A 79 -10.24 9.03 4.30
CA ASP A 79 -10.88 10.23 3.78
C ASP A 79 -11.19 10.21 2.27
N LEU A 80 -10.52 9.38 1.48
CA LEU A 80 -10.82 9.23 0.05
C LEU A 80 -11.96 8.23 -0.20
N ALA A 81 -12.06 7.19 0.62
CA ALA A 81 -13.04 6.12 0.48
C ALA A 81 -14.24 6.40 1.41
N GLU A 82 -15.11 7.33 1.00
CA GLU A 82 -16.23 7.81 1.83
C GLU A 82 -17.44 6.86 1.86
N HIS A 83 -17.55 5.96 0.88
CA HIS A 83 -18.67 5.04 0.74
C HIS A 83 -18.31 3.60 1.10
N ASP A 84 -19.31 2.80 1.49
CA ASP A 84 -19.10 1.41 1.94
C ASP A 84 -18.58 0.48 0.85
N ASP A 85 -18.78 0.82 -0.41
CA ASP A 85 -18.32 0.10 -1.59
C ASP A 85 -17.00 0.66 -2.18
N GLU A 86 -16.25 1.41 -1.38
CA GLU A 86 -14.98 2.01 -1.76
C GLU A 86 -13.87 1.63 -0.78
N PHE A 87 -12.65 1.57 -1.29
CA PHE A 87 -11.42 1.47 -0.50
C PHE A 87 -10.33 2.38 -1.09
N GLU A 88 -9.34 2.70 -0.27
CA GLU A 88 -8.05 3.22 -0.74
C GLU A 88 -7.01 2.13 -0.72
N LEU A 89 -6.31 1.95 -1.85
CA LEU A 89 -5.15 1.08 -1.97
C LEU A 89 -3.93 1.80 -1.40
N GLY A 90 -3.27 1.18 -0.43
CA GLY A 90 -1.99 1.63 0.12
C GLY A 90 -0.92 0.56 -0.07
N TYR A 91 0.34 0.98 -0.23
CA TYR A 91 1.47 0.06 -0.39
C TYR A 91 2.79 0.74 -0.07
N TRP A 92 3.77 -0.07 0.29
CA TRP A 92 5.18 0.28 0.31
C TRP A 92 6.03 -0.98 0.12
N ILE A 93 7.27 -0.81 -0.28
CA ILE A 93 8.22 -1.90 -0.47
C ILE A 93 9.62 -1.46 -0.09
N GLY A 94 10.41 -2.38 0.45
CA GLY A 94 11.80 -2.17 0.81
C GLY A 94 12.65 -1.71 -0.38
N LYS A 95 13.57 -0.78 -0.13
CA LYS A 95 14.42 -0.19 -1.17
C LYS A 95 15.17 -1.21 -2.05
N PRO A 96 15.73 -2.32 -1.52
CA PRO A 96 16.41 -3.32 -2.36
C PRO A 96 15.52 -3.95 -3.44
N PHE A 97 14.21 -3.86 -3.29
CA PHE A 97 13.23 -4.48 -4.20
C PHE A 97 12.57 -3.50 -5.17
N TRP A 98 13.00 -2.25 -5.18
CA TRP A 98 12.50 -1.24 -6.12
C TRP A 98 12.84 -1.59 -7.57
N GLY A 99 11.98 -1.17 -8.49
CA GLY A 99 12.21 -1.32 -9.93
C GLY A 99 12.05 -2.74 -10.48
N GLN A 100 11.52 -3.68 -9.70
CA GLN A 100 11.34 -5.08 -10.10
C GLN A 100 9.88 -5.46 -10.45
N GLY A 101 8.98 -4.49 -10.40
CA GLY A 101 7.56 -4.71 -10.70
C GLY A 101 6.79 -5.49 -9.62
N LEU A 102 7.34 -5.63 -8.41
CA LEU A 102 6.74 -6.42 -7.34
C LEU A 102 5.48 -5.75 -6.76
N ILE A 103 5.51 -4.45 -6.51
CA ILE A 103 4.31 -3.73 -6.03
C ILE A 103 3.20 -3.71 -7.08
N PRO A 104 3.43 -3.42 -8.36
CA PRO A 104 2.39 -3.58 -9.37
C PRO A 104 1.78 -4.98 -9.42
N GLU A 105 2.60 -6.03 -9.26
CA GLU A 105 2.13 -7.42 -9.21
C GLU A 105 1.24 -7.67 -7.99
N ALA A 106 1.67 -7.27 -6.80
CA ALA A 106 0.89 -7.40 -5.56
C ALA A 106 -0.41 -6.60 -5.62
N ALA A 107 -0.32 -5.33 -6.03
CA ALA A 107 -1.47 -4.44 -6.10
C ALA A 107 -2.51 -4.92 -7.11
N LYS A 108 -2.09 -5.46 -8.25
CA LYS A 108 -3.01 -6.03 -9.25
C LYS A 108 -3.84 -7.16 -8.67
N GLU A 109 -3.26 -8.05 -7.88
CA GLU A 109 -4.00 -9.14 -7.23
C GLU A 109 -4.96 -8.62 -6.15
N VAL A 110 -4.56 -7.62 -5.36
CA VAL A 110 -5.44 -6.99 -4.38
C VAL A 110 -6.60 -6.25 -5.07
N LEU A 111 -6.35 -5.60 -6.20
CA LEU A 111 -7.41 -4.97 -7.00
C LEU A 111 -8.39 -6.01 -7.58
N ARG A 112 -7.86 -7.13 -8.09
CA ARG A 112 -8.71 -8.24 -8.52
C ARG A 112 -9.63 -8.70 -7.39
N TYR A 113 -9.08 -8.96 -6.24
CA TYR A 113 -9.83 -9.36 -5.05
C TYR A 113 -10.90 -8.32 -4.66
N ALA A 114 -10.53 -7.03 -4.66
CA ALA A 114 -11.44 -5.95 -4.32
C ALA A 114 -12.65 -5.86 -5.28
N PHE A 115 -12.40 -5.88 -6.59
CA PHE A 115 -13.47 -5.72 -7.58
C PHE A 115 -14.27 -7.00 -7.83
N GLU A 116 -13.62 -8.17 -7.81
CA GLU A 116 -14.23 -9.42 -8.24
C GLU A 116 -14.80 -10.24 -7.08
N GLU A 117 -14.19 -10.18 -5.90
CA GLU A 117 -14.63 -10.96 -4.75
C GLU A 117 -15.35 -10.09 -3.71
N LEU A 118 -14.82 -8.91 -3.39
CA LEU A 118 -15.47 -8.00 -2.44
C LEU A 118 -16.58 -7.15 -3.10
N GLY A 119 -16.62 -7.07 -4.42
CA GLY A 119 -17.66 -6.35 -5.15
C GLY A 119 -17.57 -4.83 -5.06
N MET A 120 -16.38 -4.27 -4.82
CA MET A 120 -16.18 -2.83 -4.70
C MET A 120 -16.50 -2.11 -6.02
N SER A 121 -17.01 -0.89 -5.92
CA SER A 121 -17.32 -0.04 -7.08
C SER A 121 -16.14 0.83 -7.47
N ARG A 122 -15.34 1.28 -6.50
CA ARG A 122 -14.23 2.21 -6.67
C ARG A 122 -13.08 1.88 -5.74
N ILE A 123 -11.87 2.01 -6.28
CA ILE A 123 -10.64 1.98 -5.48
C ILE A 123 -9.88 3.26 -5.75
N TRP A 124 -9.61 3.98 -4.67
CA TRP A 124 -8.78 5.17 -4.65
C TRP A 124 -7.32 4.80 -4.43
N CYS A 125 -6.42 5.64 -4.86
CA CYS A 125 -5.01 5.56 -4.51
C CYS A 125 -4.42 6.96 -4.49
N GLY A 126 -3.63 7.29 -3.48
CA GLY A 126 -3.02 8.60 -3.33
C GLY A 126 -1.51 8.55 -3.43
N TYR A 127 -0.90 9.69 -3.75
CA TYR A 127 0.53 9.93 -3.58
C TYR A 127 0.76 11.39 -3.21
N TYR A 128 1.79 11.65 -2.42
CA TYR A 128 2.19 13.01 -2.13
C TYR A 128 2.98 13.62 -3.28
N ASP A 129 2.82 14.93 -3.46
CA ASP A 129 3.55 15.67 -4.48
C ASP A 129 5.06 15.40 -4.41
N GLY A 130 5.68 15.14 -5.55
CA GLY A 130 7.09 14.74 -5.65
C GLY A 130 7.36 13.23 -5.55
N ASN A 131 6.41 12.41 -5.09
CA ASN A 131 6.57 10.95 -5.05
C ASN A 131 6.30 10.32 -6.42
N ILE A 132 7.23 10.51 -7.34
CA ILE A 132 7.13 10.04 -8.73
C ILE A 132 7.05 8.51 -8.82
N LYS A 133 7.73 7.79 -7.93
CA LYS A 133 7.71 6.31 -7.91
C LYS A 133 6.30 5.79 -7.66
N SER A 134 5.59 6.35 -6.69
CA SER A 134 4.21 5.97 -6.40
C SER A 134 3.28 6.30 -7.57
N ARG A 135 3.43 7.47 -8.18
CA ARG A 135 2.68 7.84 -9.38
C ARG A 135 2.87 6.83 -10.52
N HIS A 136 4.13 6.44 -10.81
CA HIS A 136 4.41 5.46 -11.86
C HIS A 136 3.73 4.10 -11.61
N VAL A 137 3.69 3.64 -10.36
CA VAL A 137 2.97 2.41 -9.98
C VAL A 137 1.48 2.56 -10.31
N GLN A 138 0.88 3.68 -9.93
CA GLN A 138 -0.55 3.94 -10.15
C GLN A 138 -0.90 4.08 -11.62
N ASP A 139 -0.08 4.78 -12.40
CA ASP A 139 -0.23 4.89 -13.86
C ASP A 139 -0.14 3.51 -14.52
N LYS A 140 0.83 2.69 -14.13
CA LYS A 140 1.02 1.32 -14.65
C LYS A 140 -0.15 0.39 -14.33
N LEU A 141 -0.78 0.58 -13.17
CA LEU A 141 -1.97 -0.18 -12.78
C LEU A 141 -3.25 0.27 -13.52
N GLY A 142 -3.24 1.45 -14.14
CA GLY A 142 -4.38 2.00 -14.85
C GLY A 142 -5.26 2.93 -14.04
N PHE A 143 -4.78 3.44 -12.92
CA PHE A 143 -5.47 4.50 -12.18
C PHE A 143 -5.50 5.79 -12.99
N ILE A 144 -6.59 6.55 -12.84
CA ILE A 144 -6.80 7.82 -13.53
C ILE A 144 -6.80 8.95 -12.50
N TYR A 145 -6.07 10.04 -12.79
CA TYR A 145 -6.06 11.22 -11.95
C TYR A 145 -7.48 11.76 -11.73
N HIS A 146 -7.80 12.09 -10.49
CA HIS A 146 -9.09 12.64 -10.12
C HIS A 146 -9.00 14.07 -9.58
N HIS A 147 -8.22 14.30 -8.52
CA HIS A 147 -8.06 15.63 -7.93
C HIS A 147 -6.80 15.78 -7.09
N THR A 148 -6.47 17.01 -6.77
CA THR A 148 -5.35 17.37 -5.90
C THR A 148 -5.89 18.13 -4.68
N THR A 149 -5.36 17.81 -3.50
CA THR A 149 -5.67 18.50 -2.26
C THR A 149 -4.40 19.12 -1.69
N GLU A 150 -4.42 20.43 -1.47
CA GLU A 150 -3.35 21.15 -0.79
C GLU A 150 -3.60 21.20 0.73
N GLY A 151 -2.54 21.43 1.51
CA GLY A 151 -2.68 21.65 2.94
C GLY A 151 -3.07 20.42 3.75
N ILE A 152 -2.74 19.21 3.26
CA ILE A 152 -2.99 17.96 4.00
C ILE A 152 -2.04 17.88 5.19
N LYS A 153 -2.60 17.75 6.38
CA LYS A 153 -1.83 17.52 7.60
C LYS A 153 -1.39 16.06 7.66
N VAL A 154 -0.09 15.85 7.69
CA VAL A 154 0.51 14.53 7.90
C VAL A 154 0.96 14.48 9.37
N ASP A 155 0.04 14.12 10.25
CA ASP A 155 0.21 14.24 11.71
C ASP A 155 1.40 13.42 12.22
N LEU A 156 1.64 12.24 11.68
CA LEU A 156 2.76 11.37 12.08
C LEU A 156 4.13 11.99 11.83
N LEU A 157 4.24 12.92 10.88
CA LEU A 157 5.49 13.61 10.52
C LEU A 157 5.49 15.08 10.91
N ASN A 158 4.37 15.58 11.46
CA ASN A 158 4.18 17.00 11.76
C ASN A 158 4.48 17.91 10.54
N GLU A 159 3.98 17.52 9.39
CA GLU A 159 4.17 18.22 8.11
C GLU A 159 2.83 18.55 7.45
N ILE A 160 2.89 19.50 6.51
CA ILE A 160 1.78 19.80 5.60
C ILE A 160 2.24 19.46 4.19
N ARG A 161 1.43 18.70 3.46
CA ARG A 161 1.76 18.23 2.12
C ARG A 161 0.61 18.46 1.14
N THR A 162 0.94 18.42 -0.14
CA THR A 162 -0.02 18.33 -1.24
C THR A 162 -0.16 16.86 -1.65
N GLY A 163 -1.39 16.38 -1.77
CA GLY A 163 -1.69 15.02 -2.18
C GLY A 163 -2.48 14.97 -3.48
N HIS A 164 -2.19 13.96 -4.29
CA HIS A 164 -2.89 13.67 -5.54
C HIS A 164 -3.70 12.41 -5.38
N ALA A 165 -4.99 12.47 -5.74
CA ALA A 165 -5.89 11.32 -5.68
C ALA A 165 -6.10 10.76 -7.08
N MET A 166 -5.91 9.46 -7.19
CA MET A 166 -6.13 8.65 -8.38
C MET A 166 -7.30 7.71 -8.13
N LEU A 167 -8.06 7.40 -9.17
CA LEU A 167 -9.25 6.57 -9.08
C LEU A 167 -9.23 5.44 -10.11
N MET A 168 -9.66 4.27 -9.68
CA MET A 168 -10.02 3.15 -10.55
C MET A 168 -11.47 2.74 -10.25
N THR A 169 -12.32 2.71 -11.29
CA THR A 169 -13.68 2.21 -11.19
C THR A 169 -13.74 0.74 -11.62
N LYS A 170 -14.81 0.07 -11.24
CA LYS A 170 -15.08 -1.31 -11.69
C LYS A 170 -15.11 -1.42 -13.22
N GLU A 171 -15.65 -0.43 -13.91
CA GLU A 171 -15.69 -0.37 -15.37
C GLU A 171 -14.27 -0.24 -15.97
N THR A 172 -13.44 0.63 -15.39
CA THR A 172 -12.03 0.79 -15.81
C THR A 172 -11.24 -0.50 -15.57
N TRP A 173 -11.43 -1.14 -14.43
CA TRP A 173 -10.83 -2.44 -14.13
C TRP A 173 -11.19 -3.49 -15.18
N ALA A 174 -12.48 -3.62 -15.53
CA ALA A 174 -12.95 -4.59 -16.49
C ALA A 174 -12.36 -4.39 -17.91
N LYS A 175 -12.05 -3.15 -18.29
CA LYS A 175 -11.42 -2.83 -19.58
C LYS A 175 -9.92 -3.10 -19.61
N ASN A 176 -9.26 -3.10 -18.45
CA ASN A 176 -7.80 -3.24 -18.34
C ASN A 176 -7.34 -4.67 -18.01
N LYS A 177 -8.27 -5.63 -17.99
CA LYS A 177 -7.99 -7.06 -17.76
C LYS A 177 -7.17 -7.70 -18.88
#